data_673fe68e1585997040fbc26c0ca68e78
#
_entry.id   673fe68e1585997040fbc26c0ca68e78
#
_cell.length_a   1.000
_cell.length_b   1.000
_cell.length_c   1.000
_cell.angle_alpha   90.00
_cell.angle_beta   90.00
_cell.angle_gamma   90.00
#
_symmetry.space_group_name_H-M   'P 1'
#
loop_
_entity.id
_entity.type
_entity.pdbx_description
1 polymer ?
#
loop_
_entity_poly.entity_id
_entity_poly.type
_entity_poly.pdbx_seq_one_letter_code
_entity_poly.pdbx_strand_id
1 'polypeptide(L)'
;MNGRGDRQSAVGGLGVCTGLLVLAATVVLAASVLAQAPLPDGKVAPPEAVAAALLDDTRDQKAREGLARDAAPRAADVVTALVAGLPDRDEAEEYRRIPWIWRVAVAAGRARDEAALQALMDVSLPAEAAPLRDWQAVVLGGGVVMGLSQAGAAPRDVIAPWLAQAPTRRARWTRALDLAERMADDPAVRNGTRYDALRMLAVLPFDRVGAQIERYLSREVDPELQMGAIGALGDLLDPRAAAALVRRFPEYTERNRGLAINALLRSDAGRTRLKAAIASGAVQDAWLTPEQRQKL
;
A
#
# COMPACT_ATOMS: atom_id res chain seq x y z
N MET A 1 -0.22 31.19 64.51
CA MET A 1 -0.59 30.18 65.51
C MET A 1 -0.37 28.84 64.85
N ASN A 2 0.78 28.23 65.07
CA ASN A 2 1.07 27.13 65.98
C ASN A 2 0.22 25.90 65.67
N GLY A 3 0.71 24.74 65.33
CA GLY A 3 1.79 24.03 65.91
C GLY A 3 2.24 22.80 65.14
N ARG A 4 3.41 22.51 65.45
CA ARG A 4 4.30 21.38 65.28
C ARG A 4 3.76 20.06 65.84
N GLY A 5 4.35 18.96 65.35
CA GLY A 5 4.48 17.64 66.00
C GLY A 5 4.79 16.60 64.96
N ASP A 6 5.92 16.24 64.74
CA ASP A 6 6.99 15.37 65.28
C ASP A 6 6.70 13.86 65.23
N ARG A 7 7.60 13.14 64.47
CA ARG A 7 8.30 11.86 64.71
C ARG A 7 7.52 10.55 64.84
N GLN A 8 7.82 9.50 64.12
CA GLN A 8 8.95 8.54 64.33
C GLN A 8 8.84 7.34 63.38
N SER A 9 9.91 7.03 62.75
CA SER A 9 10.59 5.75 62.47
C SER A 9 9.85 4.42 62.66
N ALA A 10 9.87 3.56 61.65
CA ALA A 10 10.22 2.14 61.82
C ALA A 10 10.79 1.55 60.52
N VAL A 11 11.95 0.98 60.68
CA VAL A 11 12.78 0.21 59.76
C VAL A 11 12.15 -1.18 59.54
N GLY A 12 12.32 -1.72 58.34
CA GLY A 12 12.28 -3.18 58.16
C GLY A 12 11.67 -3.68 56.86
N GLY A 13 12.50 -4.23 55.98
CA GLY A 13 11.99 -5.12 54.93
C GLY A 13 12.66 -4.96 53.58
N LEU A 14 13.99 -5.02 53.50
CA LEU A 14 14.69 -5.39 52.26
C LEU A 14 14.54 -6.90 52.03
N GLY A 15 14.04 -7.28 50.85
CA GLY A 15 14.19 -8.64 50.41
C GLY A 15 13.17 -9.04 49.38
N VAL A 16 13.65 -9.36 48.18
CA VAL A 16 12.98 -10.14 47.12
C VAL A 16 12.06 -9.36 46.19
N CYS A 17 12.66 -8.59 45.26
CA CYS A 17 12.02 -8.30 43.95
C CYS A 17 13.03 -8.02 42.81
N THR A 18 14.29 -8.42 42.96
CA THR A 18 15.35 -8.15 41.94
C THR A 18 15.52 -9.29 40.92
N GLY A 19 14.82 -10.41 41.08
CA GLY A 19 14.99 -11.57 40.20
C GLY A 19 14.11 -11.62 38.94
N LEU A 20 12.94 -10.95 38.91
CA LEU A 20 12.01 -11.07 37.76
C LEU A 20 12.24 -10.02 36.67
N LEU A 21 12.81 -8.87 37.00
CA LEU A 21 13.07 -7.81 36.00
C LEU A 21 14.27 -8.10 35.10
N VAL A 22 15.24 -8.91 35.56
CA VAL A 22 16.40 -9.28 34.75
C VAL A 22 16.10 -10.34 33.71
N LEU A 23 15.13 -11.24 33.96
CA LEU A 23 14.72 -12.26 32.97
C LEU A 23 13.89 -11.66 31.82
N ALA A 24 13.03 -10.66 32.09
CA ALA A 24 12.24 -9.99 31.06
C ALA A 24 13.11 -9.13 30.12
N ALA A 25 14.13 -8.45 30.67
CA ALA A 25 15.05 -7.64 29.88
C ALA A 25 15.97 -8.50 28.99
N THR A 26 16.39 -9.69 29.46
CA THR A 26 17.24 -10.60 28.67
C THR A 26 16.49 -11.27 27.53
N VAL A 27 15.20 -11.58 27.69
CA VAL A 27 14.40 -12.17 26.61
C VAL A 27 14.10 -11.14 25.50
N VAL A 28 13.85 -9.87 25.85
CA VAL A 28 13.62 -8.79 24.87
C VAL A 28 14.92 -8.43 24.14
N LEU A 29 16.07 -8.39 24.83
CA LEU A 29 17.36 -8.17 24.18
C LEU A 29 17.77 -9.33 23.25
N ALA A 30 17.50 -10.58 23.61
CA ALA A 30 17.81 -11.73 22.78
C ALA A 30 16.97 -11.75 21.49
N ALA A 31 15.69 -11.34 21.56
CA ALA A 31 14.84 -11.22 20.36
C ALA A 31 15.33 -10.08 19.43
N SER A 32 15.78 -8.97 19.97
CA SER A 32 16.30 -7.83 19.19
C SER A 32 17.65 -8.14 18.52
N VAL A 33 18.51 -8.93 19.14
CA VAL A 33 19.82 -9.34 18.59
C VAL A 33 19.65 -10.40 17.51
N LEU A 34 18.69 -11.32 17.66
CA LEU A 34 18.41 -12.35 16.65
C LEU A 34 17.86 -11.77 15.34
N ALA A 35 17.21 -10.61 15.39
CA ALA A 35 16.67 -9.94 14.21
C ALA A 35 17.72 -9.10 13.45
N GLN A 36 18.93 -8.90 13.97
CA GLN A 36 20.00 -8.11 13.35
C GLN A 36 21.12 -8.94 12.70
N ALA A 37 21.26 -10.22 13.09
CA ALA A 37 22.25 -11.08 12.48
C ALA A 37 21.70 -11.78 11.23
N PRO A 38 22.43 -11.84 10.10
CA PRO A 38 22.13 -12.82 9.08
C PRO A 38 22.17 -14.20 9.75
N LEU A 39 21.12 -15.02 9.52
CA LEU A 39 21.10 -16.37 10.05
C LEU A 39 22.33 -17.13 9.54
N PRO A 40 23.06 -17.88 10.38
CA PRO A 40 24.36 -18.45 10.04
C PRO A 40 24.38 -19.50 8.92
N ASP A 41 23.26 -19.88 8.35
CA ASP A 41 23.15 -20.99 7.38
C ASP A 41 22.41 -20.65 6.08
N GLY A 42 22.35 -19.36 5.65
CA GLY A 42 21.61 -18.98 4.44
C GLY A 42 20.10 -19.27 4.52
N LYS A 43 19.59 -19.58 5.71
CA LYS A 43 18.16 -19.80 5.96
C LYS A 43 17.41 -18.47 5.90
N VAL A 44 16.34 -18.49 5.16
CA VAL A 44 15.42 -17.34 5.04
C VAL A 44 14.75 -17.12 6.39
N ALA A 45 14.76 -15.89 6.91
CA ALA A 45 14.12 -15.56 8.19
C ALA A 45 12.62 -15.96 8.18
N PRO A 46 12.06 -16.50 9.28
CA PRO A 46 10.65 -16.86 9.35
C PRO A 46 9.77 -15.62 9.19
N PRO A 47 8.55 -15.76 8.65
CA PRO A 47 7.63 -14.64 8.37
C PRO A 47 7.39 -13.75 9.60
N GLU A 48 7.28 -14.33 10.78
CA GLU A 48 7.06 -13.65 12.05
C GLU A 48 8.24 -12.74 12.42
N ALA A 49 9.46 -13.20 12.17
CA ALA A 49 10.66 -12.40 12.40
C ALA A 49 10.76 -11.23 11.41
N VAL A 50 10.36 -11.45 10.14
CA VAL A 50 10.28 -10.39 9.14
C VAL A 50 9.22 -9.36 9.55
N ALA A 51 8.02 -9.79 9.93
CA ALA A 51 6.95 -8.91 10.39
C ALA A 51 7.37 -8.09 11.63
N ALA A 52 7.98 -8.73 12.63
CA ALA A 52 8.51 -8.03 13.79
C ALA A 52 9.56 -6.98 13.42
N ALA A 53 10.47 -7.30 12.50
CA ALA A 53 11.50 -6.37 12.02
C ALA A 53 10.92 -5.20 11.21
N LEU A 54 9.84 -5.40 10.45
CA LEU A 54 9.12 -4.35 9.74
C LEU A 54 8.40 -3.39 10.72
N LEU A 55 7.91 -3.89 11.84
CA LEU A 55 7.20 -3.11 12.86
C LEU A 55 8.13 -2.48 13.91
N ASP A 56 9.41 -2.76 13.86
CA ASP A 56 10.41 -2.20 14.79
C ASP A 56 10.85 -0.80 14.33
N ASP A 57 10.26 0.24 14.93
CA ASP A 57 10.53 1.63 14.60
C ASP A 57 11.93 2.12 14.97
N THR A 58 12.70 1.32 15.72
CA THR A 58 14.11 1.62 16.02
C THR A 58 15.04 1.30 14.86
N ARG A 59 14.58 0.51 13.88
CA ARG A 59 15.33 0.16 12.68
C ARG A 59 15.30 1.27 11.65
N ASP A 60 16.39 1.37 10.91
CA ASP A 60 16.48 2.24 9.74
C ASP A 60 15.36 1.94 8.72
N GLN A 61 14.72 3.01 8.24
CA GLN A 61 13.60 2.88 7.30
C GLN A 61 13.99 2.17 6.01
N LYS A 62 15.17 2.49 5.45
CA LYS A 62 15.66 1.88 4.19
C LYS A 62 15.93 0.38 4.37
N ALA A 63 16.43 -0.03 5.56
CA ALA A 63 16.61 -1.44 5.88
C ALA A 63 15.27 -2.16 5.95
N ARG A 64 14.24 -1.57 6.61
CA ARG A 64 12.87 -2.12 6.63
C ARG A 64 12.25 -2.21 5.22
N GLU A 65 12.44 -1.20 4.38
CA GLU A 65 11.99 -1.23 2.99
C GLU A 65 12.70 -2.32 2.17
N GLY A 66 13.96 -2.61 2.47
CA GLY A 66 14.68 -3.76 1.94
C GLY A 66 14.00 -5.07 2.30
N LEU A 67 13.71 -5.27 3.59
CA LEU A 67 13.00 -6.46 4.08
C LEU A 67 11.62 -6.65 3.42
N ALA A 68 10.84 -5.57 3.26
CA ALA A 68 9.55 -5.63 2.58
C ALA A 68 9.70 -6.06 1.11
N ARG A 69 10.76 -5.61 0.42
CA ARG A 69 11.07 -6.02 -0.96
C ARG A 69 11.46 -7.48 -1.05
N ASP A 70 12.30 -7.93 -0.13
CA ASP A 70 12.81 -9.31 -0.10
C ASP A 70 11.72 -10.30 0.34
N ALA A 71 10.64 -9.81 0.95
CA ALA A 71 9.47 -10.60 1.32
C ALA A 71 8.58 -11.00 0.12
N ALA A 72 8.77 -10.42 -1.07
CA ALA A 72 7.90 -10.64 -2.24
C ALA A 72 7.55 -12.12 -2.53
N PRO A 73 8.49 -13.08 -2.52
CA PRO A 73 8.17 -14.48 -2.79
C PRO A 73 7.29 -15.15 -1.71
N ARG A 74 7.20 -14.54 -0.53
CA ARG A 74 6.45 -15.03 0.64
C ARG A 74 5.50 -13.97 1.19
N ALA A 75 5.02 -13.12 0.31
CA ALA A 75 4.20 -11.97 0.69
C ALA A 75 2.96 -12.37 1.51
N ALA A 76 2.32 -13.50 1.15
CA ALA A 76 1.16 -14.03 1.87
C ALA A 76 1.48 -14.35 3.34
N ASP A 77 2.58 -15.05 3.59
CA ASP A 77 2.99 -15.44 4.95
C ASP A 77 3.38 -14.22 5.78
N VAL A 78 4.14 -13.28 5.19
CA VAL A 78 4.57 -12.07 5.88
C VAL A 78 3.38 -11.15 6.19
N VAL A 79 2.41 -11.00 5.27
CA VAL A 79 1.18 -10.25 5.55
C VAL A 79 0.37 -10.94 6.64
N THR A 80 0.24 -12.26 6.61
CA THR A 80 -0.42 -13.02 7.68
C THR A 80 0.22 -12.75 9.03
N ALA A 81 1.56 -12.77 9.10
CA ALA A 81 2.28 -12.44 10.32
C ALA A 81 2.13 -10.96 10.74
N LEU A 82 2.10 -10.02 9.77
CA LEU A 82 1.87 -8.59 10.04
C LEU A 82 0.50 -8.32 10.66
N VAL A 83 -0.52 -9.10 10.33
CA VAL A 83 -1.88 -8.91 10.86
C VAL A 83 -2.20 -9.82 12.04
N ALA A 84 -1.33 -10.78 12.36
CA ALA A 84 -1.51 -11.66 13.51
C ALA A 84 -1.64 -10.85 14.81
N GLY A 85 -2.62 -11.21 15.63
CA GLY A 85 -2.88 -10.54 16.91
C GLY A 85 -3.34 -9.08 16.78
N LEU A 86 -3.72 -8.62 15.59
CA LEU A 86 -4.31 -7.30 15.41
C LEU A 86 -5.69 -7.25 16.09
N PRO A 87 -5.87 -6.40 17.14
CA PRO A 87 -7.13 -6.32 17.86
C PRO A 87 -8.25 -5.80 16.94
N ASP A 88 -9.48 -6.26 17.20
CA ASP A 88 -10.64 -5.72 16.51
C ASP A 88 -10.84 -4.24 16.86
N ARG A 89 -10.97 -3.40 15.84
CA ARG A 89 -11.21 -1.96 15.95
C ARG A 89 -10.08 -1.16 16.61
N ASP A 90 -8.87 -1.69 16.65
CA ASP A 90 -7.68 -0.90 16.99
C ASP A 90 -7.15 -0.20 15.75
N GLU A 91 -7.74 0.94 15.43
CA GLU A 91 -7.37 1.74 14.27
C GLU A 91 -5.91 2.21 14.32
N ALA A 92 -5.39 2.53 15.49
CA ALA A 92 -4.02 3.03 15.63
C ALA A 92 -3.01 1.94 15.25
N GLU A 93 -3.22 0.72 15.76
CA GLU A 93 -2.36 -0.42 15.46
C GLU A 93 -2.53 -0.89 14.00
N GLU A 94 -3.74 -0.86 13.47
CA GLU A 94 -4.00 -1.14 12.07
C GLU A 94 -3.25 -0.18 11.16
N TYR A 95 -3.33 1.13 11.39
CA TYR A 95 -2.61 2.13 10.59
C TYR A 95 -1.10 2.11 10.78
N ARG A 96 -0.58 1.63 11.89
CA ARG A 96 0.85 1.38 12.07
C ARG A 96 1.35 0.26 11.15
N ARG A 97 0.52 -0.75 10.87
CA ARG A 97 0.85 -1.93 10.04
C ARG A 97 0.59 -1.70 8.54
N ILE A 98 -0.42 -0.93 8.19
CA ILE A 98 -0.84 -0.65 6.81
C ILE A 98 0.33 -0.27 5.88
N PRO A 99 1.26 0.65 6.23
CA PRO A 99 2.36 1.00 5.34
C PRO A 99 3.27 -0.18 4.99
N TRP A 100 3.42 -1.15 5.87
CA TRP A 100 4.24 -2.34 5.63
C TRP A 100 3.48 -3.40 4.84
N ILE A 101 2.21 -3.60 5.13
CA ILE A 101 1.31 -4.45 4.34
C ILE A 101 1.33 -3.97 2.88
N TRP A 102 1.16 -2.67 2.65
CA TRP A 102 1.20 -2.07 1.33
C TRP A 102 2.55 -2.28 0.62
N ARG A 103 3.68 -2.04 1.31
CA ARG A 103 5.01 -2.22 0.72
C ARG A 103 5.29 -3.66 0.31
N VAL A 104 4.87 -4.63 1.12
CA VAL A 104 4.98 -6.07 0.80
C VAL A 104 4.11 -6.39 -0.42
N ALA A 105 2.88 -5.87 -0.49
CA ALA A 105 1.99 -6.07 -1.62
C ALA A 105 2.55 -5.44 -2.92
N VAL A 106 3.11 -4.23 -2.85
CA VAL A 106 3.81 -3.58 -3.98
C VAL A 106 4.99 -4.42 -4.45
N ALA A 107 5.79 -4.94 -3.52
CA ALA A 107 6.95 -5.77 -3.87
C ALA A 107 6.52 -7.06 -4.57
N ALA A 108 5.47 -7.73 -4.09
CA ALA A 108 4.89 -8.92 -4.72
C ALA A 108 4.38 -8.61 -6.14
N GLY A 109 3.63 -7.50 -6.30
CA GLY A 109 3.16 -7.05 -7.61
C GLY A 109 4.30 -6.78 -8.59
N ARG A 110 5.39 -6.17 -8.13
CA ARG A 110 6.58 -5.90 -8.96
C ARG A 110 7.34 -7.16 -9.37
N ALA A 111 7.42 -8.14 -8.47
CA ALA A 111 8.09 -9.41 -8.74
C ALA A 111 7.35 -10.25 -9.79
N ARG A 112 6.03 -10.08 -9.90
CA ARG A 112 5.17 -10.79 -10.85
C ARG A 112 5.23 -12.31 -10.74
N ASP A 113 5.59 -12.83 -9.57
CA ASP A 113 5.49 -14.26 -9.28
C ASP A 113 4.00 -14.60 -9.13
N GLU A 114 3.46 -15.37 -10.06
CA GLU A 114 2.04 -15.69 -10.13
C GLU A 114 1.57 -16.45 -8.89
N ALA A 115 2.34 -17.43 -8.42
CA ALA A 115 1.97 -18.23 -7.27
C ALA A 115 1.95 -17.40 -5.98
N ALA A 116 2.97 -16.55 -5.78
CA ALA A 116 3.04 -15.64 -4.65
C ALA A 116 1.89 -14.61 -4.67
N LEU A 117 1.55 -14.07 -5.84
CA LEU A 117 0.43 -13.11 -5.99
C LEU A 117 -0.91 -13.76 -5.73
N GLN A 118 -1.15 -14.98 -6.24
CA GLN A 118 -2.39 -15.70 -5.98
C GLN A 118 -2.54 -16.05 -4.50
N ALA A 119 -1.47 -16.51 -3.85
CA ALA A 119 -1.47 -16.77 -2.40
C ALA A 119 -1.76 -15.50 -1.59
N LEU A 120 -1.15 -14.36 -1.97
CA LEU A 120 -1.41 -13.07 -1.32
C LEU A 120 -2.87 -12.63 -1.48
N MET A 121 -3.44 -12.78 -2.67
CA MET A 121 -4.84 -12.49 -2.91
C MET A 121 -5.78 -13.37 -2.08
N ASP A 122 -5.47 -14.66 -1.93
CA ASP A 122 -6.28 -15.58 -1.12
C ASP A 122 -6.29 -15.20 0.37
N VAL A 123 -5.15 -14.74 0.90
CA VAL A 123 -5.05 -14.21 2.27
C VAL A 123 -5.82 -12.91 2.43
N SER A 124 -5.79 -12.04 1.42
CA SER A 124 -6.44 -10.72 1.45
C SER A 124 -7.96 -10.78 1.41
N LEU A 125 -8.53 -11.90 0.95
CA LEU A 125 -9.96 -12.04 0.69
C LEU A 125 -10.62 -12.96 1.72
N PRO A 126 -11.12 -12.43 2.85
CA PRO A 126 -11.76 -13.23 3.89
C PRO A 126 -13.03 -13.90 3.37
N ALA A 127 -13.54 -14.88 4.12
CA ALA A 127 -14.81 -15.52 3.83
C ALA A 127 -15.95 -14.50 3.67
N GLU A 128 -16.95 -14.81 2.85
CA GLU A 128 -18.01 -13.86 2.46
C GLU A 128 -18.76 -13.23 3.65
N ALA A 129 -18.90 -13.96 4.76
CA ALA A 129 -19.58 -13.47 5.96
C ALA A 129 -18.71 -12.58 6.86
N ALA A 130 -17.39 -12.56 6.69
CA ALA A 130 -16.51 -11.77 7.53
C ALA A 130 -16.52 -10.30 7.09
N PRO A 131 -16.49 -9.32 8.04
CA PRO A 131 -16.31 -7.92 7.69
C PRO A 131 -14.94 -7.72 7.01
N LEU A 132 -14.91 -6.88 5.96
CA LEU A 132 -13.66 -6.48 5.33
C LEU A 132 -13.03 -5.34 6.13
N ARG A 133 -11.74 -5.45 6.40
CA ARG A 133 -10.93 -4.37 6.94
C ARG A 133 -10.26 -3.59 5.81
N ASP A 134 -9.81 -2.39 6.07
CA ASP A 134 -9.17 -1.51 5.09
C ASP A 134 -7.95 -2.17 4.44
N TRP A 135 -7.09 -2.83 5.24
CA TRP A 135 -5.92 -3.52 4.72
C TRP A 135 -6.27 -4.68 3.78
N GLN A 136 -7.42 -5.33 3.97
CA GLN A 136 -7.91 -6.40 3.09
C GLN A 136 -8.54 -5.84 1.82
N ALA A 137 -9.46 -4.87 1.98
CA ALA A 137 -10.29 -4.37 0.88
C ALA A 137 -9.49 -3.53 -0.12
N VAL A 138 -8.55 -2.70 0.34
CA VAL A 138 -7.91 -1.71 -0.51
C VAL A 138 -6.38 -1.71 -0.44
N VAL A 139 -5.78 -1.87 0.74
CA VAL A 139 -4.33 -1.73 0.89
C VAL A 139 -3.58 -2.84 0.14
N LEU A 140 -4.01 -4.08 0.28
CA LEU A 140 -3.42 -5.20 -0.47
C LEU A 140 -3.71 -5.10 -1.96
N GLY A 141 -4.97 -4.87 -2.35
CA GLY A 141 -5.36 -4.73 -3.74
C GLY A 141 -4.67 -3.55 -4.42
N GLY A 142 -4.70 -2.37 -3.80
CA GLY A 142 -4.02 -1.17 -4.29
C GLY A 142 -2.51 -1.35 -4.40
N GLY A 143 -1.89 -2.00 -3.42
CA GLY A 143 -0.46 -2.33 -3.44
C GLY A 143 -0.08 -3.27 -4.58
N VAL A 144 -0.82 -4.36 -4.80
CA VAL A 144 -0.61 -5.28 -5.92
C VAL A 144 -0.75 -4.56 -7.25
N VAL A 145 -1.82 -3.78 -7.45
CA VAL A 145 -2.04 -2.98 -8.66
C VAL A 145 -0.88 -2.03 -8.91
N MET A 146 -0.43 -1.31 -7.87
CA MET A 146 0.72 -0.41 -7.97
C MET A 146 2.00 -1.17 -8.36
N GLY A 147 2.26 -2.32 -7.76
CA GLY A 147 3.43 -3.14 -8.06
C GLY A 147 3.43 -3.63 -9.51
N LEU A 148 2.32 -4.16 -9.99
CA LEU A 148 2.13 -4.58 -11.39
C LEU A 148 2.35 -3.41 -12.35
N SER A 149 1.77 -2.25 -12.03
CA SER A 149 1.95 -1.02 -12.78
C SER A 149 3.42 -0.60 -12.89
N GLN A 150 4.15 -0.63 -11.78
CA GLN A 150 5.59 -0.32 -11.74
C GLN A 150 6.44 -1.32 -12.52
N ALA A 151 6.00 -2.57 -12.62
CA ALA A 151 6.63 -3.60 -13.46
C ALA A 151 6.26 -3.48 -14.96
N GLY A 152 5.51 -2.43 -15.34
CA GLY A 152 5.09 -2.20 -16.73
C GLY A 152 3.91 -3.06 -17.18
N ALA A 153 3.28 -3.82 -16.29
CA ALA A 153 2.12 -4.64 -16.63
C ALA A 153 0.82 -3.81 -16.58
N ALA A 154 -0.19 -4.23 -17.32
CA ALA A 154 -1.56 -3.80 -17.15
C ALA A 154 -2.19 -4.64 -16.01
N PRO A 155 -2.56 -4.04 -14.87
CA PRO A 155 -3.03 -4.82 -13.71
C PRO A 155 -4.24 -5.69 -14.01
N ARG A 156 -5.17 -5.18 -14.80
CA ARG A 156 -6.37 -5.89 -15.21
C ARG A 156 -6.05 -7.17 -16.02
N ASP A 157 -5.10 -7.07 -16.94
CA ASP A 157 -4.74 -8.19 -17.82
C ASP A 157 -4.05 -9.33 -17.05
N VAL A 158 -3.39 -9.00 -15.94
CA VAL A 158 -2.79 -9.99 -15.04
C VAL A 158 -3.83 -10.61 -14.11
N ILE A 159 -4.71 -9.79 -13.51
CA ILE A 159 -5.64 -10.23 -12.45
C ILE A 159 -6.88 -10.92 -13.04
N ALA A 160 -7.44 -10.43 -14.16
CA ALA A 160 -8.69 -10.96 -14.70
C ALA A 160 -8.66 -12.45 -15.04
N PRO A 161 -7.59 -13.02 -15.63
CA PRO A 161 -7.51 -14.46 -15.90
C PRO A 161 -7.58 -15.32 -14.62
N TRP A 162 -6.94 -14.88 -13.53
CA TRP A 162 -7.00 -15.61 -12.25
C TRP A 162 -8.40 -15.62 -11.65
N LEU A 163 -9.10 -14.49 -11.76
CA LEU A 163 -10.47 -14.38 -11.28
C LEU A 163 -11.43 -15.22 -12.14
N ALA A 164 -11.19 -15.32 -13.45
CA ALA A 164 -11.99 -16.13 -14.35
C ALA A 164 -11.91 -17.64 -14.03
N GLN A 165 -10.73 -18.10 -13.63
CA GLN A 165 -10.48 -19.51 -13.30
C GLN A 165 -10.96 -19.92 -11.91
N ALA A 166 -11.22 -18.97 -11.00
CA ALA A 166 -11.60 -19.23 -9.62
C ALA A 166 -12.85 -18.44 -9.21
N PRO A 167 -14.08 -18.99 -9.43
CA PRO A 167 -15.35 -18.29 -9.16
C PRO A 167 -15.46 -17.74 -7.72
N THR A 168 -15.01 -18.49 -6.72
CA THR A 168 -15.03 -18.06 -5.32
C THR A 168 -14.08 -16.86 -5.11
N ARG A 169 -12.87 -16.89 -5.65
CA ARG A 169 -11.92 -15.77 -5.60
C ARG A 169 -12.52 -14.55 -6.29
N ARG A 170 -13.15 -14.74 -7.45
CA ARG A 170 -13.82 -13.66 -8.17
C ARG A 170 -14.92 -13.00 -7.34
N ALA A 171 -15.79 -13.78 -6.68
CA ALA A 171 -16.85 -13.23 -5.83
C ALA A 171 -16.27 -12.39 -4.68
N ARG A 172 -15.25 -12.89 -4.00
CA ARG A 172 -14.56 -12.16 -2.92
C ARG A 172 -13.89 -10.88 -3.44
N TRP A 173 -13.20 -10.96 -4.56
CA TRP A 173 -12.56 -9.79 -5.19
C TRP A 173 -13.57 -8.73 -5.61
N THR A 174 -14.71 -9.14 -6.19
CA THR A 174 -15.81 -8.22 -6.53
C THR A 174 -16.30 -7.47 -5.29
N ARG A 175 -16.48 -8.16 -4.17
CA ARG A 175 -16.87 -7.54 -2.90
C ARG A 175 -15.83 -6.51 -2.42
N ALA A 176 -14.54 -6.82 -2.53
CA ALA A 176 -13.47 -5.89 -2.19
C ALA A 176 -13.45 -4.66 -3.12
N LEU A 177 -13.71 -4.85 -4.42
CA LEU A 177 -13.83 -3.75 -5.39
C LEU A 177 -15.04 -2.86 -5.11
N ASP A 178 -16.20 -3.45 -4.80
CA ASP A 178 -17.40 -2.68 -4.43
C ASP A 178 -17.17 -1.86 -3.15
N LEU A 179 -16.38 -2.38 -2.22
CA LEU A 179 -15.98 -1.62 -1.04
C LEU A 179 -14.99 -0.51 -1.40
N ALA A 180 -13.99 -0.78 -2.23
CA ALA A 180 -13.03 0.22 -2.70
C ALA A 180 -13.73 1.39 -3.43
N GLU A 181 -14.75 1.12 -4.28
CA GLU A 181 -15.56 2.17 -4.90
C GLU A 181 -16.20 3.10 -3.85
N ARG A 182 -16.80 2.55 -2.80
CA ARG A 182 -17.39 3.35 -1.72
C ARG A 182 -16.34 4.10 -0.91
N MET A 183 -15.26 3.43 -0.52
CA MET A 183 -14.19 4.04 0.29
C MET A 183 -13.47 5.17 -0.43
N ALA A 184 -13.31 5.09 -1.76
CA ALA A 184 -12.73 6.18 -2.54
C ALA A 184 -13.50 7.49 -2.36
N ASP A 185 -14.83 7.43 -2.27
CA ASP A 185 -15.70 8.60 -2.15
C ASP A 185 -16.04 8.99 -0.69
N ASP A 186 -15.70 8.17 0.29
CA ASP A 186 -16.03 8.43 1.69
C ASP A 186 -14.99 9.36 2.36
N PRO A 187 -15.36 10.61 2.71
CA PRO A 187 -14.44 11.54 3.36
C PRO A 187 -14.05 11.15 4.80
N ALA A 188 -14.76 10.19 5.43
CA ALA A 188 -14.39 9.66 6.73
C ALA A 188 -13.20 8.69 6.63
N VAL A 189 -12.93 8.13 5.44
CA VAL A 189 -11.77 7.30 5.17
C VAL A 189 -10.54 8.16 4.94
N ARG A 190 -9.40 7.76 5.49
CA ARG A 190 -8.12 8.49 5.35
C ARG A 190 -7.65 8.55 3.89
N ASN A 191 -7.01 9.65 3.50
CA ASN A 191 -6.57 9.89 2.12
C ASN A 191 -5.68 8.77 1.58
N GLY A 192 -4.73 8.24 2.37
CA GLY A 192 -3.88 7.11 1.94
C GLY A 192 -4.69 5.87 1.56
N THR A 193 -5.71 5.50 2.35
CA THR A 193 -6.60 4.38 2.02
C THR A 193 -7.48 4.69 0.80
N ARG A 194 -7.99 5.90 0.69
CA ARG A 194 -8.74 6.36 -0.50
C ARG A 194 -7.87 6.37 -1.76
N TYR A 195 -6.60 6.75 -1.63
CA TYR A 195 -5.62 6.62 -2.71
C TYR A 195 -5.50 5.17 -3.18
N ASP A 196 -5.33 4.22 -2.26
CA ASP A 196 -5.24 2.80 -2.60
C ASP A 196 -6.55 2.26 -3.20
N ALA A 197 -7.69 2.73 -2.70
CA ALA A 197 -9.01 2.43 -3.27
C ALA A 197 -9.08 2.89 -4.73
N LEU A 198 -8.72 4.14 -5.03
CA LEU A 198 -8.66 4.65 -6.41
C LEU A 198 -7.73 3.81 -7.29
N ARG A 199 -6.56 3.41 -6.79
CA ARG A 199 -5.62 2.54 -7.51
C ARG A 199 -6.24 1.18 -7.84
N MET A 200 -6.96 0.59 -6.89
CA MET A 200 -7.62 -0.70 -7.06
C MET A 200 -8.72 -0.67 -8.13
N LEU A 201 -9.39 0.46 -8.35
CA LEU A 201 -10.42 0.63 -9.39
C LEU A 201 -9.87 0.44 -10.81
N ALA A 202 -8.56 0.53 -11.03
CA ALA A 202 -7.93 0.34 -12.33
C ALA A 202 -8.13 -1.09 -12.92
N VAL A 203 -8.53 -2.07 -12.11
CA VAL A 203 -8.86 -3.41 -12.61
C VAL A 203 -10.29 -3.53 -13.18
N LEU A 204 -11.13 -2.51 -12.96
CA LEU A 204 -12.49 -2.43 -13.49
C LEU A 204 -12.51 -1.76 -14.88
N PRO A 205 -13.55 -1.99 -15.69
CA PRO A 205 -13.66 -1.33 -16.99
C PRO A 205 -13.92 0.18 -16.83
N PHE A 206 -13.40 0.98 -17.76
CA PHE A 206 -13.58 2.45 -17.77
C PHE A 206 -15.05 2.88 -17.69
N ASP A 207 -15.97 2.15 -18.35
CA ASP A 207 -17.40 2.45 -18.31
C ASP A 207 -17.98 2.43 -16.90
N ARG A 208 -17.42 1.61 -16.00
CA ARG A 208 -17.87 1.55 -14.61
C ARG A 208 -17.26 2.65 -13.74
N VAL A 209 -15.96 2.91 -13.88
CA VAL A 209 -15.21 3.70 -12.90
C VAL A 209 -14.67 5.04 -13.43
N GLY A 210 -14.68 5.22 -14.75
CA GLY A 210 -14.05 6.40 -15.37
C GLY A 210 -14.59 7.72 -14.83
N ALA A 211 -15.92 7.86 -14.77
CA ALA A 211 -16.57 9.07 -14.25
C ALA A 211 -16.25 9.33 -12.77
N GLN A 212 -16.16 8.26 -11.96
CA GLN A 212 -15.76 8.37 -10.55
C GLN A 212 -14.33 8.86 -10.43
N ILE A 213 -13.39 8.22 -11.11
CA ILE A 213 -11.96 8.57 -11.03
C ILE A 213 -11.70 9.98 -11.58
N GLU A 214 -12.38 10.39 -12.66
CA GLU A 214 -12.21 11.73 -13.24
C GLU A 214 -12.55 12.88 -12.27
N ARG A 215 -13.46 12.69 -11.31
CA ARG A 215 -13.77 13.72 -10.30
C ARG A 215 -12.55 14.09 -9.46
N TYR A 216 -11.63 13.15 -9.27
CA TYR A 216 -10.41 13.34 -8.49
C TYR A 216 -9.28 14.03 -9.26
N LEU A 217 -9.47 14.40 -10.52
CA LEU A 217 -8.48 15.15 -11.30
C LEU A 217 -8.54 16.66 -11.09
N SER A 218 -9.54 17.19 -10.38
CA SER A 218 -9.68 18.61 -10.10
C SER A 218 -8.56 19.12 -9.19
N ARG A 219 -8.20 20.40 -9.37
CA ARG A 219 -7.23 21.13 -8.53
C ARG A 219 -7.68 21.26 -7.08
N GLU A 220 -8.99 21.22 -6.83
CA GLU A 220 -9.58 21.35 -5.50
C GLU A 220 -9.46 20.07 -4.66
N VAL A 221 -9.13 18.95 -5.30
CA VAL A 221 -8.94 17.66 -4.65
C VAL A 221 -7.55 17.61 -4.01
N ASP A 222 -7.47 16.90 -2.88
CA ASP A 222 -6.19 16.61 -2.23
C ASP A 222 -5.17 16.03 -3.24
N PRO A 223 -3.92 16.55 -3.27
CA PRO A 223 -2.91 16.10 -4.24
C PRO A 223 -2.60 14.60 -4.21
N GLU A 224 -2.74 13.94 -3.06
CA GLU A 224 -2.54 12.49 -2.95
C GLU A 224 -3.67 11.72 -3.65
N LEU A 225 -4.92 12.16 -3.47
CA LEU A 225 -6.06 11.56 -4.17
C LEU A 225 -5.99 11.81 -5.68
N GLN A 226 -5.60 13.03 -6.08
CA GLN A 226 -5.35 13.35 -7.49
C GLN A 226 -4.27 12.43 -8.08
N MET A 227 -3.19 12.15 -7.33
CA MET A 227 -2.13 11.21 -7.73
C MET A 227 -2.68 9.79 -7.89
N GLY A 228 -3.55 9.33 -6.98
CA GLY A 228 -4.22 8.02 -7.07
C GLY A 228 -5.06 7.89 -8.33
N ALA A 229 -5.86 8.92 -8.65
CA ALA A 229 -6.70 8.98 -9.84
C ALA A 229 -5.89 8.98 -11.14
N ILE A 230 -4.82 9.78 -11.21
CA ILE A 230 -3.90 9.81 -12.36
C ILE A 230 -3.30 8.42 -12.60
N GLY A 231 -2.84 7.77 -11.53
CA GLY A 231 -2.29 6.43 -11.62
C GLY A 231 -3.32 5.41 -12.08
N ALA A 232 -4.54 5.44 -11.54
CA ALA A 232 -5.63 4.55 -11.93
C ALA A 232 -5.99 4.70 -13.41
N LEU A 233 -6.16 5.93 -13.90
CA LEU A 233 -6.44 6.18 -15.32
C LEU A 233 -5.29 5.72 -16.22
N GLY A 234 -4.04 5.89 -15.79
CA GLY A 234 -2.88 5.36 -16.51
C GLY A 234 -2.84 3.83 -16.60
N ASP A 235 -3.39 3.14 -15.61
CA ASP A 235 -3.42 1.68 -15.56
C ASP A 235 -4.61 1.05 -16.32
N LEU A 236 -5.67 1.83 -16.55
CA LEU A 236 -6.81 1.38 -17.36
C LEU A 236 -6.44 1.11 -18.82
N LEU A 237 -5.40 1.79 -19.34
CA LEU A 237 -4.95 1.73 -20.73
C LEU A 237 -6.07 2.00 -21.78
N ASP A 238 -7.16 2.66 -21.35
CA ASP A 238 -8.30 3.02 -22.20
C ASP A 238 -8.05 4.37 -22.88
N PRO A 239 -8.34 4.51 -24.19
CA PRO A 239 -8.17 5.79 -24.89
C PRO A 239 -8.97 6.95 -24.26
N ARG A 240 -10.11 6.68 -23.61
CA ARG A 240 -10.93 7.66 -22.90
C ARG A 240 -10.24 8.12 -21.61
N ALA A 241 -9.56 7.22 -20.90
CA ALA A 241 -8.73 7.58 -19.74
C ALA A 241 -7.60 8.52 -20.14
N ALA A 242 -6.90 8.23 -21.25
CA ALA A 242 -5.87 9.12 -21.80
C ALA A 242 -6.45 10.50 -22.19
N ALA A 243 -7.68 10.54 -22.75
CA ALA A 243 -8.35 11.79 -23.07
C ALA A 243 -8.69 12.60 -21.80
N ALA A 244 -9.14 11.93 -20.72
CA ALA A 244 -9.43 12.56 -19.43
C ALA A 244 -8.18 13.17 -18.83
N LEU A 245 -7.05 12.43 -18.82
CA LEU A 245 -5.77 12.92 -18.32
C LEU A 245 -5.31 14.20 -19.05
N VAL A 246 -5.39 14.23 -20.38
CA VAL A 246 -5.00 15.42 -21.16
C VAL A 246 -5.96 16.59 -20.91
N ARG A 247 -7.26 16.35 -20.89
CA ARG A 247 -8.26 17.41 -20.66
C ARG A 247 -8.09 18.14 -19.33
N ARG A 248 -7.66 17.42 -18.29
CA ARG A 248 -7.46 17.94 -16.94
C ARG A 248 -6.04 18.38 -16.63
N PHE A 249 -5.15 18.41 -17.62
CA PHE A 249 -3.73 18.72 -17.42
C PHE A 249 -3.48 20.07 -16.72
N PRO A 250 -4.22 21.14 -16.99
CA PRO A 250 -4.06 22.43 -16.29
C PRO A 250 -4.40 22.38 -14.79
N GLU A 251 -5.15 21.36 -14.36
CA GLU A 251 -5.56 21.16 -12.97
C GLU A 251 -4.48 20.53 -12.07
N TYR A 252 -3.43 19.95 -12.67
CA TYR A 252 -2.44 19.19 -11.93
C TYR A 252 -1.40 20.08 -11.27
N THR A 253 -0.98 19.68 -10.04
CA THR A 253 0.23 20.21 -9.42
C THR A 253 1.45 19.84 -10.26
N GLU A 254 2.58 20.53 -10.07
CA GLU A 254 3.82 20.23 -10.79
C GLU A 254 4.21 18.73 -10.67
N ARG A 255 4.18 18.21 -9.47
CA ARG A 255 4.43 16.76 -9.20
C ARG A 255 3.47 15.87 -9.98
N ASN A 256 2.19 16.17 -9.96
CA ASN A 256 1.17 15.36 -10.59
C ASN A 256 1.18 15.47 -12.12
N ARG A 257 1.67 16.60 -12.70
CA ARG A 257 1.94 16.70 -14.15
C ARG A 257 2.94 15.64 -14.61
N GLY A 258 4.06 15.50 -13.91
CA GLY A 258 5.06 14.46 -14.21
C GLY A 258 4.47 13.05 -14.17
N LEU A 259 3.59 12.76 -13.19
CA LEU A 259 2.88 11.49 -13.10
C LEU A 259 1.88 11.28 -14.24
N ALA A 260 1.14 12.33 -14.64
CA ALA A 260 0.21 12.26 -15.77
C ALA A 260 0.95 12.03 -17.11
N ILE A 261 2.11 12.65 -17.32
CA ILE A 261 2.96 12.38 -18.47
C ILE A 261 3.39 10.89 -18.46
N ASN A 262 3.88 10.37 -17.33
CA ASN A 262 4.25 8.97 -17.22
C ASN A 262 3.07 8.02 -17.49
N ALA A 263 1.88 8.35 -16.99
CA ALA A 263 0.65 7.58 -17.24
C ALA A 263 0.30 7.53 -18.74
N LEU A 264 0.39 8.67 -19.44
CA LEU A 264 0.15 8.77 -20.88
C LEU A 264 1.20 8.00 -21.71
N LEU A 265 2.45 7.96 -21.27
CA LEU A 265 3.53 7.23 -21.96
C LEU A 265 3.38 5.70 -21.91
N ARG A 266 2.46 5.16 -21.11
CA ARG A 266 2.27 3.71 -20.95
C ARG A 266 1.57 3.02 -22.12
N SER A 267 0.83 3.75 -22.98
CA SER A 267 0.10 3.18 -24.10
C SER A 267 0.29 3.99 -25.37
N ASP A 268 0.09 3.38 -26.53
CA ASP A 268 0.15 4.06 -27.83
C ASP A 268 -0.92 5.16 -27.93
N ALA A 269 -2.14 4.89 -27.46
CA ALA A 269 -3.21 5.87 -27.42
C ALA A 269 -2.84 7.07 -26.53
N GLY A 270 -2.21 6.83 -25.38
CA GLY A 270 -1.71 7.86 -24.49
C GLY A 270 -0.60 8.68 -25.13
N ARG A 271 0.40 8.04 -25.76
CA ARG A 271 1.50 8.74 -26.47
C ARG A 271 0.95 9.60 -27.61
N THR A 272 0.02 9.08 -28.40
CA THR A 272 -0.61 9.83 -29.48
C THR A 272 -1.32 11.09 -28.94
N ARG A 273 -2.06 10.95 -27.87
CA ARG A 273 -2.75 12.08 -27.23
C ARG A 273 -1.77 13.10 -26.62
N LEU A 274 -0.70 12.62 -26.00
CA LEU A 274 0.33 13.50 -25.43
C LEU A 274 1.03 14.30 -26.52
N LYS A 275 1.41 13.68 -27.65
CA LYS A 275 1.97 14.38 -28.83
C LYS A 275 1.03 15.47 -29.33
N ALA A 276 -0.25 15.17 -29.50
CA ALA A 276 -1.24 16.14 -29.95
C ALA A 276 -1.40 17.30 -28.93
N ALA A 277 -1.39 16.99 -27.63
CA ALA A 277 -1.48 17.99 -26.58
C ALA A 277 -0.24 18.92 -26.53
N ILE A 278 0.96 18.41 -26.80
CA ILE A 278 2.17 19.21 -26.92
C ILE A 278 2.08 20.10 -28.16
N ALA A 279 1.69 19.54 -29.30
CA ALA A 279 1.57 20.29 -30.56
C ALA A 279 0.54 21.44 -30.47
N SER A 280 -0.53 21.26 -29.70
CA SER A 280 -1.54 22.30 -29.45
C SER A 280 -1.19 23.29 -28.33
N GLY A 281 -0.09 23.06 -27.60
CA GLY A 281 0.29 23.88 -26.43
C GLY A 281 -0.49 23.58 -25.14
N ALA A 282 -1.39 22.60 -25.14
CA ALA A 282 -2.11 22.17 -23.94
C ALA A 282 -1.19 21.54 -22.90
N VAL A 283 -0.11 20.91 -23.35
CA VAL A 283 1.01 20.42 -22.53
C VAL A 283 2.30 21.09 -23.02
N GLN A 284 3.03 21.73 -22.13
CA GLN A 284 4.29 22.36 -22.49
C GLN A 284 5.39 21.31 -22.61
N ASP A 285 6.15 21.32 -23.71
CA ASP A 285 7.28 20.40 -23.90
C ASP A 285 8.32 20.51 -22.77
N ALA A 286 8.50 21.71 -22.22
CA ALA A 286 9.39 21.97 -21.08
C ALA A 286 9.03 21.18 -19.80
N TRP A 287 7.81 20.66 -19.68
CA TRP A 287 7.40 19.84 -18.54
C TRP A 287 7.84 18.39 -18.64
N LEU A 288 8.34 17.94 -19.81
CA LEU A 288 8.85 16.59 -20.01
C LEU A 288 10.32 16.52 -19.61
N THR A 289 10.67 15.47 -18.87
CA THR A 289 12.08 15.14 -18.65
C THR A 289 12.71 14.59 -19.94
N PRO A 290 14.06 14.59 -20.06
CA PRO A 290 14.73 13.98 -21.21
C PRO A 290 14.30 12.52 -21.45
N GLU A 291 14.16 11.72 -20.37
CA GLU A 291 13.73 10.31 -20.44
C GLU A 291 12.29 10.17 -20.92
N GLN A 292 11.40 11.10 -20.53
CA GLN A 292 10.02 11.13 -21.00
C GLN A 292 9.92 11.47 -22.48
N ARG A 293 10.75 12.40 -22.97
CA ARG A 293 10.84 12.74 -24.41
C ARG A 293 11.32 11.54 -25.25
N GLN A 294 12.28 10.78 -24.76
CA GLN A 294 12.76 9.58 -25.46
C GLN A 294 11.70 8.49 -25.60
N LYS A 295 10.71 8.44 -24.72
CA LYS A 295 9.61 7.47 -24.74
C LYS A 295 8.40 7.95 -25.56
N LEU A 296 8.38 9.19 -25.95
CA LEU A 296 7.32 9.81 -26.73
C LEU A 296 7.45 9.46 -28.23
#